data_5a3c39f25737b693d062146b1f719e61
#
_entry.id   5a3c39f25737b693d062146b1f719e61
#
_cell.length_a   1.000
_cell.length_b   1.000
_cell.length_c   1.000
_cell.angle_alpha   90.00
_cell.angle_beta   90.00
_cell.angle_gamma   90.00
#
_symmetry.space_group_name_H-M   'P 1'
#
loop_
_entity.id
_entity.type
_entity.pdbx_description
1 polymer ?
#
loop_
_entity_poly.entity_id
_entity_poly.type
_entity_poly.pdbx_seq_one_letter_code
_entity_poly.pdbx_strand_id
1 'polypeptide(L)'
;MPFLGFVLFICYLYLTGTIFFDGMHYLLHRWARSEWKILRQLSRYHQYHHLYYGRLLQFNTKYTSLNARIALPLELFCQLLGSVIGWLLARAVWLSPSSQSDRRALLLVLLVQTGRALAVILNDGKDSNHISYDTIPKDRSWAFVGPEYHALHHHYPDKYMGSAIKVFDWVAGTAYSLRGKTVVMIGGSGDFGQAMEKHLLGERVKCVHQLDLESSCSQKDVTCLLAMLKEADILILAHDTQSIEGTQSNSTSVIRVIQEFLRFKATRRGKVLPEIWYVGCESELSLPWGIIHAQQDSVPPEPSFLPYARSLYRSSQVTYRHIVLPAYHFSTTRFNASPDWAARATLWWIRRGAHFVPVTWTGRAYSHFLPLLFGDAVDIDWTDEGKDTRKGFSVL
;
A
#
# COMPACT_ATOMS: atom_id res chain seq x y z
N MET A 1 29.27 -18.41 21.99
CA MET A 1 27.99 -17.69 21.90
C MET A 1 26.90 -18.59 22.47
N PRO A 2 26.03 -18.14 23.38
CA PRO A 2 24.85 -18.91 23.83
C PRO A 2 23.97 -19.27 22.65
N PHE A 3 23.18 -20.34 22.75
CA PHE A 3 22.32 -20.83 21.66
C PHE A 3 21.39 -19.75 21.07
N LEU A 4 20.70 -19.00 21.93
CA LEU A 4 19.83 -17.89 21.48
C LEU A 4 20.61 -16.82 20.71
N GLY A 5 21.80 -16.43 21.19
CA GLY A 5 22.66 -15.47 20.49
C GLY A 5 23.12 -15.99 19.11
N PHE A 6 23.37 -17.29 18.98
CA PHE A 6 23.71 -17.91 17.69
C PHE A 6 22.54 -17.84 16.70
N VAL A 7 21.33 -18.18 17.15
CA VAL A 7 20.11 -18.09 16.31
C VAL A 7 19.82 -16.65 15.89
N LEU A 8 19.89 -15.70 16.82
CA LEU A 8 19.68 -14.27 16.51
C LEU A 8 20.73 -13.75 15.50
N PHE A 9 21.97 -14.21 15.60
CA PHE A 9 23.02 -13.83 14.68
C PHE A 9 22.81 -14.41 13.26
N ILE A 10 22.33 -15.66 13.16
CA ILE A 10 21.91 -16.25 11.87
C ILE A 10 20.77 -15.39 11.25
N CYS A 11 19.75 -15.06 12.03
CA CYS A 11 18.64 -14.21 11.56
C CYS A 11 19.17 -12.85 11.08
N TYR A 12 20.07 -12.22 11.84
CA TYR A 12 20.69 -10.96 11.48
C TYR A 12 21.43 -11.06 10.14
N LEU A 13 22.28 -12.07 9.95
CA LEU A 13 23.05 -12.28 8.72
C LEU A 13 22.13 -12.55 7.52
N TYR A 14 21.09 -13.36 7.71
CA TYR A 14 20.11 -13.64 6.65
C TYR A 14 19.34 -12.36 6.26
N LEU A 15 18.88 -11.58 7.24
CA LEU A 15 18.16 -10.34 7.00
C LEU A 15 19.03 -9.27 6.34
N THR A 16 20.29 -9.13 6.75
CA THR A 16 21.22 -8.19 6.09
C THR A 16 21.48 -8.58 4.65
N GLY A 17 21.63 -9.88 4.35
CA GLY A 17 21.72 -10.40 2.99
C GLY A 17 20.50 -10.03 2.15
N THR A 18 19.32 -10.21 2.72
CA THR A 18 18.05 -9.90 2.06
C THR A 18 17.88 -8.40 1.81
N ILE A 19 18.11 -7.54 2.82
CA ILE A 19 18.00 -6.08 2.67
C ILE A 19 19.02 -5.53 1.67
N PHE A 20 20.22 -6.07 1.66
CA PHE A 20 21.23 -5.70 0.67
C PHE A 20 20.78 -6.09 -0.74
N PHE A 21 20.22 -7.28 -0.90
CA PHE A 21 19.64 -7.71 -2.17
C PHE A 21 18.49 -6.77 -2.60
N ASP A 22 17.59 -6.39 -1.71
CA ASP A 22 16.49 -5.46 -2.02
C ASP A 22 17.02 -4.11 -2.53
N GLY A 23 18.10 -3.60 -1.92
CA GLY A 23 18.79 -2.40 -2.39
C GLY A 23 19.42 -2.58 -3.77
N MET A 24 20.10 -3.70 -4.01
CA MET A 24 20.67 -4.03 -5.32
C MET A 24 19.59 -4.25 -6.37
N HIS A 25 18.50 -4.90 -6.04
CA HIS A 25 17.33 -5.10 -6.88
C HIS A 25 16.76 -3.76 -7.36
N TYR A 26 16.56 -2.81 -6.44
CA TYR A 26 16.16 -1.44 -6.76
C TYR A 26 17.15 -0.76 -7.72
N LEU A 27 18.45 -0.91 -7.49
CA LEU A 27 19.47 -0.34 -8.37
C LEU A 27 19.48 -1.01 -9.75
N LEU A 28 19.31 -2.33 -9.83
CA LEU A 28 19.23 -3.07 -11.09
C LEU A 28 18.10 -2.53 -11.98
N HIS A 29 16.94 -2.21 -11.41
CA HIS A 29 15.85 -1.55 -12.17
C HIS A 29 16.22 -0.15 -12.64
N ARG A 30 16.94 0.64 -11.83
CA ARG A 30 17.36 2.00 -12.19
C ARG A 30 18.48 2.03 -13.21
N TRP A 31 19.39 1.07 -13.16
CA TRP A 31 20.53 0.98 -14.07
C TRP A 31 20.16 0.69 -15.51
N ALA A 32 18.94 0.29 -15.79
CA ALA A 32 18.43 0.19 -17.16
C ALA A 32 18.63 1.49 -17.98
N ARG A 33 18.66 2.63 -17.32
CA ARG A 33 18.82 3.97 -17.91
C ARG A 33 20.22 4.56 -17.69
N SER A 34 21.16 3.80 -17.15
CA SER A 34 22.53 4.27 -16.88
C SER A 34 23.30 4.52 -18.17
N GLU A 35 24.18 5.49 -18.18
CA GLU A 35 25.14 5.72 -19.28
C GLU A 35 26.21 4.62 -19.35
N TRP A 36 26.52 3.99 -18.24
CA TRP A 36 27.56 2.97 -18.13
C TRP A 36 27.07 1.61 -18.67
N LYS A 37 27.77 1.08 -19.68
CA LYS A 37 27.44 -0.19 -20.33
C LYS A 37 27.34 -1.36 -19.34
N ILE A 38 28.27 -1.42 -18.36
CA ILE A 38 28.31 -2.49 -17.35
C ILE A 38 27.03 -2.48 -16.50
N LEU A 39 26.59 -1.30 -16.03
CA LEU A 39 25.39 -1.20 -15.21
C LEU A 39 24.13 -1.57 -16.00
N ARG A 40 24.02 -1.13 -17.27
CA ARG A 40 22.94 -1.57 -18.16
C ARG A 40 22.95 -3.08 -18.39
N GLN A 41 24.15 -3.68 -18.48
CA GLN A 41 24.25 -5.14 -18.67
C GLN A 41 23.79 -5.91 -17.42
N LEU A 42 24.15 -5.46 -16.20
CA LEU A 42 23.66 -6.03 -14.95
C LEU A 42 22.13 -5.90 -14.83
N SER A 43 21.59 -4.74 -15.18
CA SER A 43 20.15 -4.54 -15.27
C SER A 43 19.48 -5.53 -16.25
N ARG A 44 20.07 -5.72 -17.42
CA ARG A 44 19.58 -6.67 -18.43
C ARG A 44 19.56 -8.12 -17.91
N TYR A 45 20.54 -8.50 -17.09
CA TYR A 45 20.61 -9.82 -16.47
C TYR A 45 19.42 -10.04 -15.53
N HIS A 46 19.06 -9.04 -14.72
CA HIS A 46 17.88 -9.10 -13.89
C HIS A 46 16.57 -9.05 -14.71
N GLN A 47 16.54 -8.33 -15.85
CA GLN A 47 15.39 -8.33 -16.75
C GLN A 47 14.98 -9.72 -17.26
N TYR A 48 15.89 -10.70 -17.34
CA TYR A 48 15.57 -12.07 -17.71
C TYR A 48 14.61 -12.72 -16.68
N HIS A 49 14.71 -12.36 -15.41
CA HIS A 49 13.76 -12.74 -14.38
C HIS A 49 12.34 -12.22 -14.70
N HIS A 50 12.19 -10.92 -14.96
CA HIS A 50 10.90 -10.35 -15.34
C HIS A 50 10.34 -10.87 -16.67
N LEU A 51 11.19 -11.18 -17.62
CA LEU A 51 10.77 -11.78 -18.90
C LEU A 51 10.32 -13.22 -18.74
N TYR A 52 10.91 -13.96 -17.79
CA TYR A 52 10.53 -15.33 -17.49
C TYR A 52 9.18 -15.40 -16.75
N TYR A 53 9.00 -14.62 -15.70
CA TYR A 53 7.76 -14.65 -14.92
C TYR A 53 6.63 -13.80 -15.51
N GLY A 54 6.95 -12.78 -16.29
CA GLY A 54 5.95 -11.85 -16.83
C GLY A 54 5.29 -10.97 -15.77
N ARG A 55 4.37 -10.12 -16.22
CA ARG A 55 3.70 -9.13 -15.31
C ARG A 55 2.66 -9.72 -14.37
N LEU A 56 2.16 -10.89 -14.65
CA LEU A 56 1.16 -11.61 -13.86
C LEU A 56 1.68 -12.98 -13.40
N LEU A 57 3.00 -13.13 -13.39
CA LEU A 57 3.67 -14.37 -13.03
C LEU A 57 3.25 -15.56 -13.91
N GLN A 58 2.97 -15.31 -15.18
CA GLN A 58 2.72 -16.31 -16.20
C GLN A 58 4.07 -16.72 -16.80
N PHE A 59 4.49 -17.95 -16.55
CA PHE A 59 5.81 -18.45 -16.95
C PHE A 59 6.03 -18.45 -18.46
N ASN A 60 7.09 -17.79 -18.91
CA ASN A 60 7.53 -17.78 -20.30
C ASN A 60 8.74 -18.70 -20.47
N THR A 61 8.49 -19.92 -20.91
CA THR A 61 9.49 -20.98 -21.04
C THR A 61 10.69 -20.63 -21.95
N LYS A 62 10.52 -19.66 -22.86
CA LYS A 62 11.61 -19.16 -23.71
C LYS A 62 12.79 -18.62 -22.90
N TYR A 63 12.54 -18.11 -21.70
CA TYR A 63 13.54 -17.48 -20.84
C TYR A 63 14.02 -18.37 -19.68
N THR A 64 13.57 -19.61 -19.56
CA THR A 64 13.92 -20.54 -18.45
C THR A 64 15.43 -20.65 -18.28
N SER A 65 16.19 -20.92 -19.36
CA SER A 65 17.64 -21.08 -19.29
C SER A 65 18.36 -19.78 -18.91
N LEU A 66 17.90 -18.62 -19.38
CA LEU A 66 18.49 -17.32 -19.05
C LEU A 66 18.20 -16.93 -17.60
N ASN A 67 16.98 -17.20 -17.13
CA ASN A 67 16.63 -17.01 -15.73
C ASN A 67 17.49 -17.88 -14.82
N ALA A 68 17.56 -19.18 -15.07
CA ALA A 68 18.31 -20.14 -14.24
C ALA A 68 19.82 -19.92 -14.24
N ARG A 69 20.42 -19.54 -15.39
CA ARG A 69 21.88 -19.43 -15.53
C ARG A 69 22.44 -18.03 -15.29
N ILE A 70 21.60 -16.99 -15.34
CA ILE A 70 22.05 -15.59 -15.28
C ILE A 70 21.33 -14.83 -14.17
N ALA A 71 19.99 -14.76 -14.20
CA ALA A 71 19.27 -13.92 -13.26
C ALA A 71 19.34 -14.45 -11.82
N LEU A 72 18.96 -15.72 -11.60
CA LEU A 72 19.00 -16.33 -10.25
C LEU A 72 20.42 -16.36 -9.64
N PRO A 73 21.51 -16.69 -10.36
CA PRO A 73 22.86 -16.56 -9.83
C PRO A 73 23.26 -15.13 -9.45
N LEU A 74 22.84 -14.11 -10.23
CA LEU A 74 23.09 -12.71 -9.88
C LEU A 74 22.37 -12.32 -8.59
N GLU A 75 21.13 -12.72 -8.42
CA GLU A 75 20.32 -12.47 -7.21
C GLU A 75 20.94 -13.16 -5.99
N LEU A 76 21.33 -14.44 -6.15
CA LEU A 76 22.04 -15.19 -5.12
C LEU A 76 23.36 -14.49 -4.73
N PHE A 77 24.15 -14.07 -5.71
CA PHE A 77 25.42 -13.36 -5.45
C PHE A 77 25.18 -12.11 -4.59
N CYS A 78 24.16 -11.32 -4.89
CA CYS A 78 23.80 -10.14 -4.08
C CYS A 78 23.41 -10.51 -2.64
N GLN A 79 22.64 -11.57 -2.45
CA GLN A 79 22.25 -12.05 -1.12
C GLN A 79 23.47 -12.52 -0.30
N LEU A 80 24.34 -13.34 -0.91
CA LEU A 80 25.57 -13.84 -0.27
C LEU A 80 26.49 -12.68 0.12
N LEU A 81 26.72 -11.74 -0.81
CA LEU A 81 27.53 -10.55 -0.56
C LEU A 81 26.99 -9.72 0.60
N GLY A 82 25.67 -9.51 0.66
CA GLY A 82 25.02 -8.79 1.75
C GLY A 82 25.19 -9.50 3.10
N SER A 83 25.11 -10.83 3.15
CA SER A 83 25.38 -11.60 4.38
C SER A 83 26.82 -11.48 4.84
N VAL A 84 27.78 -11.49 3.91
CA VAL A 84 29.23 -11.27 4.21
C VAL A 84 29.45 -9.85 4.73
N ILE A 85 28.85 -8.83 4.09
CA ILE A 85 28.92 -7.44 4.54
C ILE A 85 28.33 -7.33 5.96
N GLY A 86 27.18 -7.94 6.23
CA GLY A 86 26.57 -7.97 7.56
C GLY A 86 27.50 -8.58 8.61
N TRP A 87 28.17 -9.66 8.27
CA TRP A 87 29.16 -10.28 9.15
C TRP A 87 30.37 -9.35 9.42
N LEU A 88 30.88 -8.67 8.40
CA LEU A 88 31.97 -7.70 8.55
C LEU A 88 31.55 -6.50 9.41
N LEU A 89 30.33 -5.96 9.20
CA LEU A 89 29.77 -4.86 10.00
C LEU A 89 29.62 -5.25 11.46
N ALA A 90 29.10 -6.44 11.76
CA ALA A 90 28.97 -6.91 13.14
C ALA A 90 30.34 -7.00 13.82
N ARG A 91 31.35 -7.44 13.13
CA ARG A 91 32.74 -7.48 13.66
C ARG A 91 33.32 -6.10 13.91
N ALA A 92 33.10 -5.17 12.99
CA ALA A 92 33.58 -3.80 13.13
C ALA A 92 32.93 -3.07 14.31
N VAL A 93 31.61 -3.26 14.50
CA VAL A 93 30.87 -2.60 15.60
C VAL A 93 31.21 -3.20 16.97
N TRP A 94 31.32 -4.53 17.07
CA TRP A 94 31.56 -5.19 18.35
C TRP A 94 33.05 -5.35 18.70
N LEU A 95 33.96 -4.85 17.83
CA LEU A 95 35.44 -4.88 18.03
C LEU A 95 35.94 -6.26 18.51
N SER A 96 35.18 -7.32 18.23
CA SER A 96 35.46 -8.67 18.72
C SER A 96 36.22 -9.49 17.67
N PRO A 97 37.28 -10.24 18.04
CA PRO A 97 37.87 -11.19 17.13
C PRO A 97 36.77 -12.23 16.71
N SER A 98 36.85 -12.63 15.43
CA SER A 98 35.91 -13.63 14.87
C SER A 98 36.00 -14.93 15.67
N SER A 99 34.88 -15.27 16.31
CA SER A 99 34.76 -16.58 16.97
C SER A 99 34.52 -17.68 15.95
N GLN A 100 34.84 -18.94 16.31
CA GLN A 100 34.51 -20.09 15.48
C GLN A 100 32.98 -20.20 15.27
N SER A 101 32.20 -19.80 16.28
CA SER A 101 30.73 -19.74 16.25
C SER A 101 30.22 -18.79 15.19
N ASP A 102 30.83 -17.58 15.05
CA ASP A 102 30.39 -16.56 14.08
C ASP A 102 30.63 -17.01 12.63
N ARG A 103 31.79 -17.66 12.40
CA ARG A 103 32.13 -18.24 11.09
C ARG A 103 31.19 -19.39 10.72
N ARG A 104 30.81 -20.24 11.70
CA ARG A 104 29.81 -21.30 11.48
C ARG A 104 28.44 -20.72 11.16
N ALA A 105 28.01 -19.66 11.85
CA ALA A 105 26.75 -18.98 11.53
C ALA A 105 26.75 -18.41 10.11
N LEU A 106 27.82 -17.70 9.71
CA LEU A 106 27.94 -17.21 8.34
C LEU A 106 27.89 -18.36 7.32
N LEU A 107 28.69 -19.39 7.51
CA LEU A 107 28.71 -20.55 6.61
C LEU A 107 27.32 -21.19 6.48
N LEU A 108 26.60 -21.36 7.59
CA LEU A 108 25.25 -21.91 7.57
C LEU A 108 24.30 -21.03 6.76
N VAL A 109 24.34 -19.69 6.94
CA VAL A 109 23.50 -18.76 6.17
C VAL A 109 23.82 -18.85 4.67
N LEU A 110 25.11 -18.85 4.29
CA LEU A 110 25.50 -18.96 2.89
C LEU A 110 25.05 -20.30 2.28
N LEU A 111 25.13 -21.40 3.03
CA LEU A 111 24.65 -22.73 2.58
C LEU A 111 23.13 -22.75 2.41
N VAL A 112 22.38 -22.15 3.34
CA VAL A 112 20.91 -22.06 3.26
C VAL A 112 20.47 -21.23 2.04
N GLN A 113 21.10 -20.07 1.83
CA GLN A 113 20.78 -19.21 0.68
C GLN A 113 21.12 -19.91 -0.66
N THR A 114 22.28 -20.56 -0.73
CA THR A 114 22.70 -21.33 -1.91
C THR A 114 21.78 -22.52 -2.16
N GLY A 115 21.47 -23.29 -1.13
CA GLY A 115 20.56 -24.44 -1.22
C GLY A 115 19.17 -24.06 -1.71
N ARG A 116 18.63 -22.95 -1.19
CA ARG A 116 17.34 -22.39 -1.66
C ARG A 116 17.40 -22.00 -3.14
N ALA A 117 18.44 -21.29 -3.57
CA ALA A 117 18.57 -20.88 -4.96
C ALA A 117 18.73 -22.09 -5.90
N LEU A 118 19.50 -23.09 -5.51
CA LEU A 118 19.63 -24.34 -6.26
C LEU A 118 18.29 -25.09 -6.36
N ALA A 119 17.52 -25.16 -5.27
CA ALA A 119 16.19 -25.77 -5.30
C ALA A 119 15.25 -25.06 -6.28
N VAL A 120 15.26 -23.73 -6.35
CA VAL A 120 14.49 -22.95 -7.32
C VAL A 120 14.98 -23.23 -8.75
N ILE A 121 16.28 -23.25 -9.00
CA ILE A 121 16.86 -23.57 -10.31
C ILE A 121 16.46 -24.97 -10.78
N LEU A 122 16.55 -25.96 -9.88
CA LEU A 122 16.19 -27.35 -10.18
C LEU A 122 14.67 -27.57 -10.38
N ASN A 123 13.86 -26.65 -9.85
CA ASN A 123 12.41 -26.64 -10.04
C ASN A 123 11.98 -25.68 -11.18
N ASP A 124 12.79 -25.54 -12.24
CA ASP A 124 12.51 -24.67 -13.38
C ASP A 124 12.19 -23.21 -13.01
N GLY A 125 12.79 -22.70 -11.95
CA GLY A 125 12.56 -21.34 -11.46
C GLY A 125 11.27 -21.17 -10.63
N LYS A 126 10.52 -22.22 -10.37
CA LYS A 126 9.28 -22.14 -9.57
C LYS A 126 9.58 -22.12 -8.09
N ASP A 127 9.02 -21.16 -7.39
CA ASP A 127 9.07 -21.03 -5.93
C ASP A 127 7.72 -20.57 -5.34
N SER A 128 7.67 -20.43 -4.02
CA SER A 128 6.47 -20.02 -3.31
C SER A 128 6.05 -18.57 -3.53
N ASN A 129 6.94 -17.71 -4.06
CA ASN A 129 6.67 -16.29 -4.28
C ASN A 129 6.18 -15.99 -5.69
N HIS A 130 6.36 -16.91 -6.64
CA HIS A 130 5.99 -16.74 -8.04
C HIS A 130 4.72 -17.54 -8.37
N ILE A 131 3.59 -17.10 -7.80
CA ILE A 131 2.27 -17.67 -8.06
C ILE A 131 1.55 -16.83 -9.11
N SER A 132 1.01 -17.49 -10.15
CA SER A 132 0.21 -16.83 -11.19
C SER A 132 -1.15 -16.39 -10.66
N TYR A 133 -1.56 -15.18 -11.00
CA TYR A 133 -2.84 -14.59 -10.61
C TYR A 133 -3.58 -14.02 -11.82
N ASP A 134 -4.89 -14.22 -11.87
CA ASP A 134 -5.78 -13.47 -12.78
C ASP A 134 -5.96 -12.02 -12.28
N THR A 135 -6.20 -11.88 -10.98
CA THR A 135 -6.19 -10.61 -10.24
C THR A 135 -5.33 -10.80 -9.01
N ILE A 136 -4.35 -9.93 -8.81
CA ILE A 136 -3.45 -9.98 -7.66
C ILE A 136 -4.26 -9.72 -6.39
N PRO A 137 -4.29 -10.66 -5.43
CA PRO A 137 -5.04 -10.51 -4.19
C PRO A 137 -4.48 -9.40 -3.31
N LYS A 138 -5.26 -9.02 -2.31
CA LYS A 138 -4.81 -8.06 -1.28
C LYS A 138 -3.65 -8.65 -0.48
N ASP A 139 -2.54 -7.94 -0.48
CA ASP A 139 -1.44 -8.25 0.43
C ASP A 139 -1.84 -7.92 1.88
N ARG A 140 -1.93 -8.96 2.69
CA ARG A 140 -2.37 -8.89 4.10
C ARG A 140 -1.22 -8.77 5.09
N SER A 141 0.00 -9.04 4.65
CA SER A 141 1.15 -8.98 5.53
C SER A 141 1.57 -7.53 5.78
N TRP A 142 1.77 -7.20 7.05
CA TRP A 142 2.31 -5.89 7.42
C TRP A 142 3.83 -5.81 7.14
N ALA A 143 4.60 -6.80 7.56
CA ALA A 143 6.06 -6.74 7.56
C ALA A 143 6.72 -7.67 6.54
N PHE A 144 6.10 -8.81 6.25
CA PHE A 144 6.69 -9.85 5.41
C PHE A 144 6.23 -9.73 3.97
N VAL A 145 7.11 -10.13 3.06
CA VAL A 145 6.80 -10.24 1.64
C VAL A 145 6.17 -11.60 1.38
N GLY A 146 4.94 -11.57 0.87
CA GLY A 146 4.24 -12.74 0.35
C GLY A 146 4.22 -12.76 -1.19
N PRO A 147 3.64 -13.81 -1.78
CA PRO A 147 3.53 -13.92 -3.24
C PRO A 147 2.69 -12.80 -3.87
N GLU A 148 1.69 -12.25 -3.15
CA GLU A 148 0.88 -11.13 -3.61
C GLU A 148 1.71 -9.84 -3.72
N TYR A 149 2.58 -9.59 -2.74
CA TYR A 149 3.46 -8.43 -2.75
C TYR A 149 4.50 -8.53 -3.87
N HIS A 150 5.06 -9.73 -4.06
CA HIS A 150 6.00 -9.98 -5.14
C HIS A 150 5.34 -9.91 -6.54
N ALA A 151 4.08 -10.35 -6.66
CA ALA A 151 3.29 -10.17 -7.87
C ALA A 151 3.05 -8.69 -8.21
N LEU A 152 2.82 -7.84 -7.18
CA LEU A 152 2.75 -6.38 -7.36
C LEU A 152 4.07 -5.81 -7.89
N HIS A 153 5.24 -6.35 -7.48
CA HIS A 153 6.53 -5.96 -8.03
C HIS A 153 6.63 -6.27 -9.53
N HIS A 154 6.26 -7.48 -9.96
CA HIS A 154 6.25 -7.84 -11.39
C HIS A 154 5.30 -6.96 -12.21
N HIS A 155 4.18 -6.52 -11.61
CA HIS A 155 3.25 -5.60 -12.26
C HIS A 155 3.78 -4.16 -12.31
N TYR A 156 4.43 -3.69 -11.23
CA TYR A 156 5.03 -2.36 -11.07
C TYR A 156 6.53 -2.49 -10.75
N PRO A 157 7.39 -2.77 -11.73
CA PRO A 157 8.78 -3.17 -11.49
C PRO A 157 9.68 -2.06 -10.91
N ASP A 158 9.20 -0.84 -10.77
CA ASP A 158 9.89 0.26 -10.08
C ASP A 158 9.45 0.44 -8.61
N LYS A 159 8.62 -0.49 -8.11
CA LYS A 159 8.06 -0.51 -6.75
C LYS A 159 8.05 -1.93 -6.18
N TYR A 160 7.76 -2.06 -4.88
CA TYR A 160 7.61 -3.35 -4.18
C TYR A 160 8.88 -4.20 -4.23
N MET A 161 10.03 -3.60 -3.83
CA MET A 161 11.37 -4.19 -3.99
C MET A 161 11.70 -5.28 -2.98
N GLY A 162 11.01 -5.32 -1.85
CA GLY A 162 11.27 -6.27 -0.77
C GLY A 162 11.16 -7.71 -1.23
N SER A 163 12.08 -8.57 -0.76
CA SER A 163 12.14 -9.99 -1.10
C SER A 163 11.75 -10.93 0.06
N ALA A 164 11.93 -10.52 1.32
CA ALA A 164 11.49 -11.25 2.49
C ALA A 164 10.75 -10.36 3.50
N ILE A 165 11.23 -9.13 3.69
CA ILE A 165 10.62 -8.13 4.57
C ILE A 165 10.53 -6.79 3.86
N LYS A 166 9.53 -5.96 4.23
CA LYS A 166 9.24 -4.69 3.56
C LYS A 166 10.07 -3.49 4.06
N VAL A 167 11.06 -3.73 4.91
CA VAL A 167 11.87 -2.66 5.53
C VAL A 167 12.52 -1.76 4.50
N PHE A 168 13.10 -2.33 3.43
CA PHE A 168 13.67 -1.53 2.34
C PHE A 168 12.62 -0.61 1.72
N ASP A 169 11.45 -1.13 1.40
CA ASP A 169 10.38 -0.36 0.76
C ASP A 169 9.82 0.73 1.68
N TRP A 170 9.78 0.50 2.99
CA TRP A 170 9.37 1.53 3.96
C TRP A 170 10.36 2.68 4.00
N VAL A 171 11.65 2.38 3.98
CA VAL A 171 12.70 3.41 3.97
C VAL A 171 12.70 4.16 2.64
N ALA A 172 12.69 3.43 1.53
CA ALA A 172 12.76 3.98 0.17
C ALA A 172 11.45 4.63 -0.32
N GLY A 173 10.31 4.36 0.34
CA GLY A 173 8.99 4.80 -0.12
C GLY A 173 8.57 4.12 -1.42
N THR A 174 8.86 2.83 -1.54
CA THR A 174 8.59 2.02 -2.73
C THR A 174 7.52 0.95 -2.52
N ALA A 175 6.89 0.89 -1.33
CA ALA A 175 5.87 -0.10 -1.00
C ALA A 175 4.49 0.14 -1.66
N TYR A 176 4.40 1.12 -2.56
CA TYR A 176 3.14 1.42 -3.27
C TYR A 176 3.40 2.19 -4.57
N SER A 177 2.51 1.99 -5.57
CA SER A 177 2.55 2.69 -6.86
C SER A 177 1.24 3.42 -7.16
N LEU A 178 1.35 4.72 -7.43
CA LEU A 178 0.25 5.56 -7.95
C LEU A 178 0.32 5.75 -9.47
N ARG A 179 1.43 5.36 -10.07
CA ARG A 179 1.70 5.63 -11.48
C ARG A 179 0.65 5.04 -12.40
N GLY A 180 0.09 5.90 -13.24
CA GLY A 180 -0.87 5.52 -14.29
C GLY A 180 -2.27 5.22 -13.79
N LYS A 181 -2.56 5.36 -12.49
CA LYS A 181 -3.89 5.16 -11.91
C LYS A 181 -4.80 6.35 -12.20
N THR A 182 -6.07 6.06 -12.44
CA THR A 182 -7.15 7.05 -12.52
C THR A 182 -7.77 7.21 -11.14
N VAL A 183 -7.88 8.44 -10.67
CA VAL A 183 -8.40 8.78 -9.34
C VAL A 183 -9.71 9.56 -9.51
N VAL A 184 -10.73 9.17 -8.77
CA VAL A 184 -11.95 9.97 -8.55
C VAL A 184 -11.97 10.41 -7.09
N MET A 185 -12.10 11.71 -6.84
CA MET A 185 -12.16 12.31 -5.52
C MET A 185 -13.51 12.99 -5.33
N ILE A 186 -14.24 12.58 -4.31
CA ILE A 186 -15.52 13.14 -3.91
C ILE A 186 -15.31 14.03 -2.70
N GLY A 187 -15.87 15.25 -2.72
CA GLY A 187 -15.67 16.25 -1.66
C GLY A 187 -14.26 16.89 -1.72
N GLY A 188 -13.66 16.96 -2.90
CA GLY A 188 -12.29 17.44 -3.10
C GLY A 188 -12.17 18.95 -3.32
N SER A 189 -13.24 19.73 -3.28
CA SER A 189 -13.23 21.19 -3.50
C SER A 189 -12.54 21.97 -2.38
N GLY A 190 -12.46 21.42 -1.18
CA GLY A 190 -11.76 22.01 -0.05
C GLY A 190 -10.24 22.08 -0.21
N ASP A 191 -9.59 22.85 0.65
CA ASP A 191 -8.14 23.10 0.62
C ASP A 191 -7.30 21.83 0.63
N PHE A 192 -7.70 20.81 1.40
CA PHE A 192 -7.01 19.52 1.44
C PHE A 192 -7.15 18.78 0.12
N GLY A 193 -8.35 18.77 -0.49
CA GLY A 193 -8.57 18.09 -1.77
C GLY A 193 -7.75 18.70 -2.90
N GLN A 194 -7.68 20.04 -2.97
CA GLN A 194 -6.85 20.74 -3.95
C GLN A 194 -5.34 20.45 -3.76
N ALA A 195 -4.88 20.44 -2.51
CA ALA A 195 -3.50 20.07 -2.19
C ALA A 195 -3.22 18.60 -2.54
N MET A 196 -4.16 17.69 -2.26
CA MET A 196 -4.04 16.27 -2.57
C MET A 196 -3.98 16.04 -4.10
N GLU A 197 -4.82 16.69 -4.89
CA GLU A 197 -4.78 16.62 -6.35
C GLU A 197 -3.40 17.02 -6.89
N LYS A 198 -2.88 18.19 -6.48
CA LYS A 198 -1.57 18.67 -6.85
C LYS A 198 -0.47 17.63 -6.60
N HIS A 199 -0.49 17.01 -5.42
CA HIS A 199 0.51 16.01 -5.05
C HIS A 199 0.31 14.68 -5.79
N LEU A 200 -0.93 14.24 -6.03
CA LEU A 200 -1.25 13.06 -6.82
C LEU A 200 -0.74 13.20 -8.26
N LEU A 201 -0.94 14.35 -8.88
CA LEU A 201 -0.40 14.63 -10.23
C LEU A 201 1.13 14.55 -10.25
N GLY A 202 1.80 14.99 -9.18
CA GLY A 202 3.25 14.81 -8.98
C GLY A 202 3.70 13.34 -8.91
N GLU A 203 2.83 12.43 -8.47
CA GLU A 203 3.07 10.99 -8.43
C GLU A 203 2.84 10.28 -9.78
N ARG A 204 2.58 11.03 -10.84
CA ARG A 204 2.31 10.51 -12.19
C ARG A 204 1.07 9.61 -12.27
N VAL A 205 0.01 9.95 -11.54
CA VAL A 205 -1.32 9.39 -11.82
C VAL A 205 -1.73 9.78 -13.25
N LYS A 206 -2.62 9.00 -13.84
CA LYS A 206 -3.14 9.27 -15.19
C LYS A 206 -3.99 10.53 -15.23
N CYS A 207 -4.93 10.63 -14.28
CA CYS A 207 -5.79 11.81 -14.08
C CYS A 207 -6.41 11.76 -12.68
N VAL A 208 -6.86 12.93 -12.22
CA VAL A 208 -7.68 13.12 -11.02
C VAL A 208 -8.96 13.81 -11.44
N HIS A 209 -10.11 13.24 -11.12
CA HIS A 209 -11.44 13.83 -11.31
C HIS A 209 -11.96 14.23 -9.95
N GLN A 210 -12.23 15.52 -9.75
CA GLN A 210 -12.88 16.04 -8.54
C GLN A 210 -14.38 16.17 -8.78
N LEU A 211 -15.19 15.75 -7.81
CA LEU A 211 -16.63 15.79 -7.86
C LEU A 211 -17.18 16.27 -6.53
N ASP A 212 -18.10 17.21 -6.57
CA ASP A 212 -18.87 17.66 -5.42
C ASP A 212 -20.27 17.09 -5.52
N LEU A 213 -20.66 16.27 -4.55
CA LEU A 213 -22.01 15.66 -4.53
C LEU A 213 -23.12 16.70 -4.35
N GLU A 214 -22.84 17.84 -3.69
CA GLU A 214 -23.82 18.88 -3.43
C GLU A 214 -24.21 19.69 -4.68
N SER A 215 -23.32 19.80 -5.65
CA SER A 215 -23.57 20.54 -6.91
C SER A 215 -24.21 19.69 -8.00
N SER A 216 -24.32 18.37 -7.80
CA SER A 216 -24.63 17.39 -8.87
C SER A 216 -26.06 16.90 -8.80
N CYS A 217 -27.03 17.81 -8.96
CA CYS A 217 -28.48 17.45 -8.93
C CYS A 217 -29.08 17.14 -10.31
N SER A 218 -28.30 17.16 -11.41
CA SER A 218 -28.83 16.88 -12.73
C SER A 218 -28.63 15.42 -13.15
N GLN A 219 -29.56 14.88 -13.97
CA GLN A 219 -29.45 13.52 -14.55
C GLN A 219 -28.15 13.33 -15.36
N LYS A 220 -27.61 14.41 -15.95
CA LYS A 220 -26.35 14.39 -16.70
C LYS A 220 -25.16 14.19 -15.76
N ASP A 221 -25.18 14.79 -14.57
CA ASP A 221 -24.09 14.70 -13.59
C ASP A 221 -24.00 13.29 -13.01
N VAL A 222 -25.12 12.63 -12.74
CA VAL A 222 -25.17 11.23 -12.30
C VAL A 222 -24.55 10.30 -13.36
N THR A 223 -24.90 10.50 -14.64
CA THR A 223 -24.34 9.69 -15.74
C THR A 223 -22.82 9.90 -15.85
N CYS A 224 -22.36 11.14 -15.71
CA CYS A 224 -20.95 11.49 -15.70
C CYS A 224 -20.21 10.84 -14.53
N LEU A 225 -20.76 10.91 -13.30
CA LEU A 225 -20.22 10.25 -12.11
C LEU A 225 -20.06 8.74 -12.33
N LEU A 226 -21.10 8.07 -12.82
CA LEU A 226 -21.05 6.63 -13.08
C LEU A 226 -19.99 6.27 -14.12
N ALA A 227 -19.83 7.07 -15.17
CA ALA A 227 -18.79 6.88 -16.17
C ALA A 227 -17.38 7.03 -15.57
N MET A 228 -17.15 8.03 -14.71
CA MET A 228 -15.89 8.25 -14.02
C MET A 228 -15.58 7.12 -13.03
N LEU A 229 -16.55 6.68 -12.23
CA LEU A 229 -16.39 5.55 -11.29
C LEU A 229 -16.01 4.25 -12.02
N LYS A 230 -16.57 4.02 -13.21
CA LYS A 230 -16.24 2.85 -14.03
C LYS A 230 -14.77 2.82 -14.42
N GLU A 231 -14.17 3.96 -14.75
CA GLU A 231 -12.76 4.04 -15.17
C GLU A 231 -11.78 4.26 -14.00
N ALA A 232 -12.25 4.66 -12.82
CA ALA A 232 -11.40 4.93 -11.66
C ALA A 232 -10.72 3.67 -11.13
N ASP A 233 -9.43 3.77 -10.80
CA ASP A 233 -8.68 2.75 -10.03
C ASP A 233 -8.76 3.03 -8.53
N ILE A 234 -8.88 4.31 -8.16
CA ILE A 234 -8.93 4.78 -6.79
C ILE A 234 -10.14 5.70 -6.62
N LEU A 235 -10.95 5.43 -5.61
CA LEU A 235 -12.00 6.31 -5.12
C LEU A 235 -11.53 6.95 -3.82
N ILE A 236 -11.40 8.27 -3.78
CA ILE A 236 -11.11 9.05 -2.57
C ILE A 236 -12.40 9.71 -2.10
N LEU A 237 -12.77 9.46 -0.85
CA LEU A 237 -13.87 10.08 -0.16
C LEU A 237 -13.30 11.11 0.81
N ALA A 238 -13.19 12.35 0.35
CA ALA A 238 -12.69 13.45 1.16
C ALA A 238 -13.90 14.14 1.80
N HIS A 239 -14.07 13.95 3.12
CA HIS A 239 -15.10 14.67 3.84
C HIS A 239 -14.67 16.13 3.98
N ASP A 240 -15.50 17.07 3.59
CA ASP A 240 -15.23 18.49 3.85
C ASP A 240 -15.48 18.77 5.34
N THR A 241 -14.39 19.01 6.06
CA THR A 241 -14.46 19.33 7.51
C THR A 241 -15.06 20.71 7.79
N GLN A 242 -15.39 21.48 6.75
CA GLN A 242 -15.99 22.80 6.91
C GLN A 242 -17.53 22.78 6.98
N SER A 243 -18.18 21.70 6.57
CA SER A 243 -19.64 21.60 6.58
C SER A 243 -20.23 21.10 7.91
N ILE A 244 -19.57 21.38 9.04
CA ILE A 244 -20.04 20.99 10.39
C ILE A 244 -21.35 21.69 10.78
N GLU A 245 -21.73 22.78 10.11
CA GLU A 245 -23.00 23.48 10.38
C GLU A 245 -24.01 23.23 9.24
N GLY A 246 -24.75 22.14 9.33
CA GLY A 246 -26.10 22.09 8.77
C GLY A 246 -26.42 21.25 7.54
N THR A 247 -25.46 20.56 6.93
CA THR A 247 -25.79 19.60 5.86
C THR A 247 -25.47 18.19 6.35
N GLN A 248 -26.50 17.43 6.68
CA GLN A 248 -26.42 15.98 6.86
C GLN A 248 -25.90 15.38 5.55
N SER A 249 -24.58 15.27 5.41
CA SER A 249 -23.95 14.46 4.37
C SER A 249 -24.35 13.02 4.65
N ASN A 250 -25.42 12.59 4.02
CA ASN A 250 -26.02 11.28 4.21
C ASN A 250 -24.95 10.20 4.05
N SER A 251 -24.55 9.57 5.14
CA SER A 251 -23.72 8.36 5.14
C SER A 251 -24.23 7.33 4.12
N THR A 252 -25.54 7.33 3.88
CA THR A 252 -26.22 6.57 2.83
C THR A 252 -25.73 6.90 1.42
N SER A 253 -25.48 8.18 1.08
CA SER A 253 -24.99 8.58 -0.25
C SER A 253 -23.56 8.09 -0.49
N VAL A 254 -22.70 8.19 0.52
CA VAL A 254 -21.32 7.67 0.48
C VAL A 254 -21.31 6.16 0.27
N ILE A 255 -22.15 5.43 1.01
CA ILE A 255 -22.28 3.97 0.90
C ILE A 255 -22.71 3.58 -0.52
N ARG A 256 -23.70 4.27 -1.11
CA ARG A 256 -24.15 4.01 -2.48
C ARG A 256 -23.05 4.23 -3.52
N VAL A 257 -22.28 5.30 -3.39
CA VAL A 257 -21.15 5.56 -4.30
C VAL A 257 -20.11 4.43 -4.20
N ILE A 258 -19.79 3.96 -2.99
CA ILE A 258 -18.89 2.82 -2.77
C ILE A 258 -19.45 1.56 -3.45
N GLN A 259 -20.74 1.25 -3.26
CA GLN A 259 -21.37 0.08 -3.86
C GLN A 259 -21.32 0.14 -5.40
N GLU A 260 -21.68 1.28 -6.01
CA GLU A 260 -21.60 1.43 -7.46
C GLU A 260 -20.18 1.29 -7.98
N PHE A 261 -19.18 1.91 -7.30
CA PHE A 261 -17.78 1.76 -7.66
C PHE A 261 -17.36 0.28 -7.64
N LEU A 262 -17.63 -0.44 -6.56
CA LEU A 262 -17.23 -1.84 -6.41
C LEU A 262 -18.00 -2.75 -7.37
N ARG A 263 -19.29 -2.49 -7.66
CA ARG A 263 -20.07 -3.19 -8.66
C ARG A 263 -19.45 -3.10 -10.05
N PHE A 264 -19.01 -1.89 -10.47
CA PHE A 264 -18.31 -1.74 -11.74
C PHE A 264 -17.00 -2.51 -11.77
N LYS A 265 -16.28 -2.61 -10.64
CA LYS A 265 -15.02 -3.35 -10.57
C LYS A 265 -15.23 -4.86 -10.53
N ALA A 266 -16.30 -5.36 -9.94
CA ALA A 266 -16.64 -6.77 -9.97
C ALA A 266 -16.93 -7.28 -11.40
N THR A 267 -17.60 -6.45 -12.22
CA THR A 267 -17.90 -6.78 -13.63
C THR A 267 -16.68 -6.65 -14.55
N ARG A 268 -15.76 -5.73 -14.23
CA ARG A 268 -14.53 -5.48 -15.01
C ARG A 268 -13.32 -5.81 -14.12
N ARG A 269 -13.04 -7.09 -13.95
CA ARG A 269 -11.89 -7.55 -13.14
C ARG A 269 -10.59 -6.93 -13.64
N GLY A 270 -10.02 -6.03 -12.85
CA GLY A 270 -8.69 -5.48 -13.06
C GLY A 270 -7.61 -6.49 -12.65
N LYS A 271 -6.38 -6.26 -13.10
CA LYS A 271 -5.22 -7.05 -12.67
C LYS A 271 -4.79 -6.78 -11.23
N VAL A 272 -5.15 -5.62 -10.72
CA VAL A 272 -4.92 -5.16 -9.34
C VAL A 272 -6.26 -4.76 -8.76
N LEU A 273 -6.45 -4.98 -7.47
CA LEU A 273 -7.68 -4.63 -6.78
C LEU A 273 -7.97 -3.12 -6.83
N PRO A 274 -9.24 -2.72 -6.92
CA PRO A 274 -9.64 -1.32 -6.77
C PRO A 274 -9.31 -0.81 -5.35
N GLU A 275 -9.18 0.50 -5.21
CA GLU A 275 -8.85 1.10 -3.93
C GLU A 275 -9.88 2.14 -3.51
N ILE A 276 -10.16 2.19 -2.20
CA ILE A 276 -10.98 3.20 -1.57
C ILE A 276 -10.16 3.86 -0.46
N TRP A 277 -10.05 5.19 -0.53
CA TRP A 277 -9.42 6.00 0.50
C TRP A 277 -10.49 6.83 1.18
N TYR A 278 -10.72 6.57 2.45
CA TYR A 278 -11.60 7.39 3.27
C TYR A 278 -10.76 8.40 4.04
N VAL A 279 -11.14 9.66 3.95
CA VAL A 279 -10.48 10.76 4.62
C VAL A 279 -11.42 11.27 5.72
N GLY A 280 -11.12 10.92 6.94
CA GLY A 280 -11.81 11.37 8.14
C GLY A 280 -10.98 12.33 8.97
N CYS A 281 -11.51 12.75 10.10
CA CYS A 281 -10.90 13.70 11.01
C CYS A 281 -10.71 13.11 12.42
N GLU A 282 -9.72 13.60 13.16
CA GLU A 282 -9.50 13.24 14.57
C GLU A 282 -10.73 13.48 15.47
N SER A 283 -11.65 14.38 15.08
CA SER A 283 -12.85 14.69 15.85
C SER A 283 -14.00 13.67 15.68
N GLU A 284 -13.95 12.81 14.65
CA GLU A 284 -15.00 11.80 14.40
C GLU A 284 -15.06 10.71 15.48
N LEU A 285 -13.99 10.51 16.23
CA LEU A 285 -14.00 9.69 17.44
C LEU A 285 -14.31 10.55 18.66
N SER A 286 -15.57 10.64 19.01
CA SER A 286 -15.94 10.89 20.37
C SER A 286 -15.52 9.67 21.20
N LEU A 287 -14.43 9.83 21.98
CA LEU A 287 -13.99 8.80 22.91
C LEU A 287 -15.13 8.45 23.87
N PRO A 288 -15.39 7.16 24.15
CA PRO A 288 -16.41 6.74 25.10
C PRO A 288 -16.07 7.10 26.57
N TRP A 289 -14.96 7.79 26.79
CA TRP A 289 -14.60 8.35 28.09
C TRP A 289 -15.31 9.70 28.22
N GLY A 290 -16.55 9.65 28.72
CA GLY A 290 -17.44 10.77 28.96
C GLY A 290 -16.87 11.88 29.85
N ILE A 291 -15.87 12.60 29.33
CA ILE A 291 -15.40 13.85 29.92
C ILE A 291 -15.55 14.92 28.84
N ILE A 292 -16.61 15.70 29.04
CA ILE A 292 -16.82 17.08 28.62
C ILE A 292 -17.08 17.30 27.13
N HIS A 293 -18.30 17.18 26.71
CA HIS A 293 -19.18 18.28 26.31
C HIS A 293 -20.62 17.77 26.35
N ALA A 294 -21.16 17.66 27.55
CA ALA A 294 -22.59 17.65 27.77
C ALA A 294 -23.06 19.07 27.53
N GLN A 295 -23.23 19.42 26.27
CA GLN A 295 -24.09 20.51 25.88
C GLN A 295 -24.50 20.30 24.42
N GLN A 296 -25.74 20.11 24.32
CA GLN A 296 -26.62 20.32 23.19
C GLN A 296 -27.02 19.12 22.36
N ASP A 297 -28.21 18.77 22.68
CA ASP A 297 -29.39 18.69 21.80
C ASP A 297 -29.62 17.32 21.13
N SER A 298 -30.62 16.69 21.58
CA SER A 298 -31.76 15.91 21.04
C SER A 298 -31.72 15.40 19.58
N VAL A 299 -30.57 15.41 18.88
CA VAL A 299 -30.38 14.74 17.59
C VAL A 299 -29.69 13.40 17.85
N PRO A 300 -30.29 12.26 17.46
CA PRO A 300 -29.62 10.98 17.58
C PRO A 300 -28.30 11.05 16.80
N PRO A 301 -27.19 10.56 17.38
CA PRO A 301 -25.89 10.57 16.70
C PRO A 301 -26.04 9.83 15.36
N GLU A 302 -25.59 10.45 14.29
CA GLU A 302 -25.56 9.81 12.97
C GLU A 302 -24.80 8.47 13.06
N PRO A 303 -25.25 7.44 12.34
CA PRO A 303 -24.56 6.17 12.32
C PRO A 303 -23.13 6.40 11.82
N SER A 304 -22.17 6.20 12.69
CA SER A 304 -20.74 6.32 12.39
C SER A 304 -20.39 5.48 11.13
N PHE A 305 -19.61 6.04 10.22
CA PHE A 305 -19.08 5.28 9.06
C PHE A 305 -18.15 4.13 9.47
N LEU A 306 -17.69 4.10 10.71
CA LEU A 306 -16.68 3.15 11.20
C LEU A 306 -17.06 1.67 11.03
N PRO A 307 -18.30 1.19 11.24
CA PRO A 307 -18.68 -0.21 10.95
C PRO A 307 -18.52 -0.58 9.45
N TYR A 308 -18.80 0.36 8.54
CA TYR A 308 -18.60 0.20 7.10
C TYR A 308 -17.12 0.22 6.73
N ALA A 309 -16.35 1.12 7.34
CA ALA A 309 -14.90 1.16 7.20
C ALA A 309 -14.23 -0.16 7.60
N ARG A 310 -14.71 -0.81 8.67
CA ARG A 310 -14.23 -2.14 9.09
C ARG A 310 -14.57 -3.22 8.07
N SER A 311 -15.78 -3.20 7.51
CA SER A 311 -16.19 -4.14 6.45
C SER A 311 -15.27 -4.01 5.23
N LEU A 312 -15.02 -2.79 4.76
CA LEU A 312 -14.09 -2.51 3.67
C LEU A 312 -12.64 -2.92 4.01
N TYR A 313 -12.19 -2.62 5.23
CA TYR A 313 -10.85 -2.97 5.70
C TYR A 313 -10.62 -4.49 5.70
N ARG A 314 -11.64 -5.26 6.08
CA ARG A 314 -11.60 -6.75 6.12
C ARG A 314 -11.82 -7.39 4.75
N SER A 315 -12.44 -6.69 3.80
CA SER A 315 -12.71 -7.20 2.47
C SER A 315 -11.46 -7.67 1.73
N SER A 316 -11.57 -8.78 1.01
CA SER A 316 -10.53 -9.29 0.11
C SER A 316 -10.65 -8.75 -1.32
N GLN A 317 -11.73 -8.04 -1.65
CA GLN A 317 -12.04 -7.57 -3.00
C GLN A 317 -11.61 -6.11 -3.25
N VAL A 318 -11.21 -5.40 -2.21
CA VAL A 318 -10.84 -4.00 -2.27
C VAL A 318 -9.66 -3.70 -1.34
N THR A 319 -8.79 -2.80 -1.76
CA THR A 319 -7.78 -2.21 -0.89
C THR A 319 -8.36 -0.95 -0.26
N TYR A 320 -8.59 -0.98 1.05
CA TYR A 320 -9.12 0.15 1.79
C TYR A 320 -8.01 0.86 2.57
N ARG A 321 -8.02 2.21 2.53
CA ARG A 321 -7.13 3.05 3.32
C ARG A 321 -7.94 4.02 4.16
N HIS A 322 -7.66 4.02 5.45
CA HIS A 322 -8.29 4.92 6.42
C HIS A 322 -7.31 6.04 6.77
N ILE A 323 -7.61 7.25 6.31
CA ILE A 323 -6.80 8.44 6.50
C ILE A 323 -7.47 9.28 7.58
N VAL A 324 -6.71 9.66 8.61
CA VAL A 324 -7.21 10.50 9.70
C VAL A 324 -6.43 11.79 9.71
N LEU A 325 -7.11 12.89 9.37
CA LEU A 325 -6.55 14.23 9.35
C LEU A 325 -6.67 14.89 10.73
N PRO A 326 -5.78 15.83 11.07
CA PRO A 326 -5.94 16.65 12.27
C PRO A 326 -7.19 17.49 12.17
N ALA A 327 -7.84 17.77 13.31
CA ALA A 327 -8.94 18.69 13.36
C ALA A 327 -8.44 20.11 12.99
N TYR A 328 -8.94 20.66 11.89
CA TYR A 328 -8.63 22.03 11.46
C TYR A 328 -9.52 23.00 12.23
N HIS A 329 -9.11 23.44 13.41
CA HIS A 329 -9.66 24.67 13.98
C HIS A 329 -8.87 25.84 13.42
N PHE A 330 -9.48 26.62 12.54
CA PHE A 330 -8.94 27.82 11.90
C PHE A 330 -8.72 28.99 12.88
N SER A 331 -8.58 28.75 14.17
CA SER A 331 -8.43 29.78 15.18
C SER A 331 -7.06 29.68 15.88
N THR A 332 -6.20 30.62 15.54
CA THR A 332 -5.17 31.28 16.40
C THR A 332 -4.05 30.49 17.05
N THR A 333 -3.80 29.22 16.79
CA THR A 333 -2.65 28.53 17.38
C THR A 333 -1.50 28.35 16.36
N ARG A 334 -0.26 28.58 16.82
CA ARG A 334 1.01 28.52 16.05
C ARG A 334 1.35 27.16 15.40
N PHE A 335 0.45 26.18 15.43
CA PHE A 335 0.63 24.83 14.94
C PHE A 335 -0.45 24.39 13.92
N ASN A 336 -0.85 25.29 13.04
CA ASN A 336 -1.79 24.96 11.97
C ASN A 336 -1.11 24.05 10.95
N ALA A 337 -1.55 22.80 10.88
CA ALA A 337 -1.18 21.90 9.80
C ALA A 337 -1.72 22.46 8.49
N SER A 338 -0.84 22.87 7.56
CA SER A 338 -1.30 23.33 6.26
C SER A 338 -1.88 22.17 5.45
N PRO A 339 -2.90 22.40 4.61
CA PRO A 339 -3.44 21.38 3.70
C PRO A 339 -2.37 20.70 2.84
N ASP A 340 -1.38 21.48 2.37
CA ASP A 340 -0.24 20.97 1.60
C ASP A 340 0.64 20.00 2.42
N TRP A 341 0.89 20.30 3.69
CA TRP A 341 1.60 19.40 4.59
C TRP A 341 0.79 18.12 4.82
N ALA A 342 -0.51 18.22 5.07
CA ALA A 342 -1.37 17.06 5.31
C ALA A 342 -1.42 16.13 4.10
N ALA A 343 -1.55 16.68 2.89
CA ALA A 343 -1.51 15.92 1.65
C ALA A 343 -0.15 15.22 1.44
N ARG A 344 0.96 15.91 1.69
CA ARG A 344 2.31 15.31 1.63
C ARG A 344 2.50 14.20 2.66
N ALA A 345 2.08 14.42 3.89
CA ALA A 345 2.16 13.42 4.95
C ALA A 345 1.31 12.20 4.63
N THR A 346 0.09 12.38 4.10
CA THR A 346 -0.76 11.30 3.62
C THR A 346 -0.05 10.45 2.57
N LEU A 347 0.51 11.06 1.54
CA LEU A 347 1.23 10.33 0.49
C LEU A 347 2.54 9.72 0.99
N TRP A 348 3.18 10.32 1.98
CA TRP A 348 4.38 9.75 2.61
C TRP A 348 4.07 8.40 3.28
N TRP A 349 2.95 8.29 3.99
CA TRP A 349 2.47 7.04 4.58
C TRP A 349 2.05 6.03 3.51
N ILE A 350 1.27 6.48 2.52
CA ILE A 350 0.76 5.62 1.45
C ILE A 350 1.89 5.00 0.63
N ARG A 351 2.94 5.76 0.29
CA ARG A 351 4.13 5.25 -0.41
C ARG A 351 4.84 4.13 0.38
N ARG A 352 4.64 4.09 1.68
CA ARG A 352 5.16 3.06 2.60
C ARG A 352 4.19 1.89 2.80
N GLY A 353 3.11 1.85 2.02
CA GLY A 353 2.13 0.77 2.03
C GLY A 353 1.12 0.85 3.17
N ALA A 354 1.02 1.97 3.90
CA ALA A 354 0.11 2.10 5.02
C ALA A 354 -1.36 2.00 4.58
N HIS A 355 -2.14 1.16 5.26
CA HIS A 355 -3.59 1.07 5.14
C HIS A 355 -4.31 1.96 6.16
N PHE A 356 -3.68 2.22 7.30
CA PHE A 356 -4.07 3.23 8.26
C PHE A 356 -3.06 4.37 8.20
N VAL A 357 -3.55 5.59 7.98
CA VAL A 357 -2.75 6.78 7.67
C VAL A 357 -3.02 7.87 8.69
N PRO A 358 -2.28 7.90 9.81
CA PRO A 358 -2.44 8.90 10.85
C PRO A 358 -1.67 10.17 10.48
N VAL A 359 -2.36 11.18 10.01
CA VAL A 359 -1.81 12.51 9.75
C VAL A 359 -2.07 13.37 10.99
N THR A 360 -1.09 13.46 11.87
CA THR A 360 -1.30 14.09 13.17
C THR A 360 -0.05 14.74 13.74
N TRP A 361 -0.22 15.85 14.46
CA TRP A 361 0.79 16.44 15.33
C TRP A 361 0.56 16.07 16.80
N THR A 362 -0.70 15.76 17.15
CA THR A 362 -1.11 15.51 18.53
C THR A 362 -0.96 14.05 18.94
N GLY A 363 -0.82 13.16 17.98
CA GLY A 363 -0.87 11.72 18.17
C GLY A 363 -2.29 11.16 18.30
N ARG A 364 -3.34 11.98 18.35
CA ARG A 364 -4.73 11.53 18.50
C ARG A 364 -5.19 10.62 17.36
N ALA A 365 -4.74 10.85 16.12
CA ALA A 365 -5.10 10.00 14.99
C ALA A 365 -4.78 8.52 15.25
N TYR A 366 -3.73 8.20 16.03
CA TYR A 366 -3.42 6.80 16.35
C TYR A 366 -4.50 6.10 17.18
N SER A 367 -5.29 6.86 17.97
CA SER A 367 -6.40 6.28 18.75
C SER A 367 -7.51 5.70 17.87
N HIS A 368 -7.63 6.12 16.59
CA HIS A 368 -8.58 5.59 15.62
C HIS A 368 -8.20 4.18 15.12
N PHE A 369 -6.95 3.77 15.31
CA PHE A 369 -6.48 2.47 14.79
C PHE A 369 -7.15 1.28 15.48
N LEU A 370 -7.20 1.29 16.82
CA LEU A 370 -7.82 0.20 17.57
C LEU A 370 -9.32 0.04 17.27
N PRO A 371 -10.13 1.11 17.29
CA PRO A 371 -11.52 1.02 16.87
C PRO A 371 -11.72 0.55 15.44
N LEU A 372 -10.80 0.86 14.50
CA LEU A 372 -10.87 0.32 13.14
C LEU A 372 -10.62 -1.20 13.09
N LEU A 373 -9.68 -1.70 13.88
CA LEU A 373 -9.34 -3.14 13.91
C LEU A 373 -10.36 -3.97 14.68
N PHE A 374 -10.79 -3.46 15.84
CA PHE A 374 -11.64 -4.16 16.80
C PHE A 374 -13.05 -3.58 16.81
N GLY A 375 -14.06 -4.44 16.90
CA GLY A 375 -15.46 -4.08 16.92
C GLY A 375 -16.24 -4.70 15.75
N ASP A 376 -17.54 -4.47 15.76
CA ASP A 376 -18.44 -5.06 14.80
C ASP A 376 -18.33 -4.36 13.44
N ALA A 377 -18.27 -5.14 12.38
CA ALA A 377 -18.38 -4.68 11.01
C ALA A 377 -19.82 -4.92 10.54
N VAL A 378 -20.31 -4.06 9.68
CA VAL A 378 -21.57 -4.32 9.00
C VAL A 378 -21.35 -5.47 8.02
N ASP A 379 -22.22 -6.47 8.08
CA ASP A 379 -22.27 -7.53 7.07
C ASP A 379 -22.98 -6.99 5.84
N ILE A 380 -22.23 -6.56 4.85
CA ILE A 380 -22.72 -6.00 3.61
C ILE A 380 -22.00 -6.65 2.44
N ASP A 381 -22.77 -7.15 1.50
CA ASP A 381 -22.21 -7.50 0.19
C ASP A 381 -22.06 -6.22 -0.64
N TRP A 382 -20.82 -5.78 -0.77
CA TRP A 382 -20.48 -4.58 -1.52
C TRP A 382 -20.71 -4.70 -3.03
N THR A 383 -20.94 -5.92 -3.53
CA THR A 383 -21.12 -6.22 -4.95
C THR A 383 -22.56 -6.63 -5.30
N ASP A 384 -23.41 -6.85 -4.30
CA ASP A 384 -24.79 -7.28 -4.49
C ASP A 384 -25.59 -6.21 -5.22
N GLU A 385 -26.35 -6.66 -6.21
CA GLU A 385 -27.37 -5.88 -6.91
C GLU A 385 -28.61 -5.69 -6.02
N GLY A 386 -28.44 -5.11 -4.82
CA GLY A 386 -29.54 -4.81 -3.92
C GLY A 386 -30.67 -4.10 -4.69
N LYS A 387 -31.86 -4.66 -4.63
CA LYS A 387 -33.08 -4.25 -5.32
C LYS A 387 -33.13 -2.74 -5.57
N ASP A 388 -32.97 -2.37 -6.85
CA ASP A 388 -33.37 -1.10 -7.44
C ASP A 388 -32.70 0.20 -6.92
N THR A 389 -31.37 0.26 -7.00
CA THR A 389 -30.59 1.48 -6.73
C THR A 389 -30.87 2.62 -7.73
N ARG A 390 -31.51 2.33 -8.90
CA ARG A 390 -31.83 3.36 -9.90
C ARG A 390 -32.85 4.39 -9.42
N LYS A 391 -33.75 4.02 -8.48
CA LYS A 391 -34.71 4.97 -7.88
C LYS A 391 -34.08 5.89 -6.85
N GLY A 392 -32.93 5.58 -6.33
CA GLY A 392 -32.28 6.35 -5.27
C GLY A 392 -31.41 7.53 -5.74
N PHE A 393 -30.97 7.55 -6.99
CA PHE A 393 -30.25 8.69 -7.57
C PHE A 393 -31.15 9.82 -8.07
N SER A 394 -32.49 9.62 -8.07
CA SER A 394 -33.45 10.68 -8.42
C SER A 394 -33.76 11.63 -7.26
N VAL A 395 -33.11 11.50 -6.11
CA VAL A 395 -33.32 12.28 -4.88
C VAL A 395 -31.99 12.74 -4.26
N LEU A 396 -30.95 12.95 -5.10
CA LEU A 396 -29.75 13.68 -4.74
C LEU A 396 -29.83 15.09 -5.27
#